data_664a5c8597c1f538625b091fdd897a20
#
_entry.id   664a5c8597c1f538625b091fdd897a20
#
_cell.length_a   1.000
_cell.length_b   1.000
_cell.length_c   1.000
_cell.angle_alpha   90.00
_cell.angle_beta   90.00
_cell.angle_gamma   90.00
#
_symmetry.space_group_name_H-M   'P 1'
#
loop_
_entity.id
_entity.type
_entity.pdbx_description
1 polymer ?
#
loop_
_entity_poly.entity_id
_entity_poly.type
_entity_poly.pdbx_seq_one_letter_code
_entity_poly.pdbx_strand_id
1 'polypeptide(L)'
;GFIGSHLSDLLIESGFHVVIIDNLSNGRLANIKHLLDNKNFKFHELDIMNSEDIKPIFKNIDWVFHLAGMADIVPSIESPKEYYDCNVTGTFNVLEASRTAGVKKIIYAASSSSYGIPDSYPTAETADIRPQYPYALTKYMGEELVMHWSQTYNIPSVVLRLFNVYGPRSRTTGAYGAVFGVFLSQKIHNKPYTVVGDGTQTRDFTYVTDVAAAFLRAAETTTTSVALNVGSD
;
A
#
# COMPACT_ATOMS: atom_id res chain seq x y z
N GLY A 1 5.97 5.88 4.29
CA GLY A 1 6.53 5.38 3.03
C GLY A 1 6.21 6.26 1.82
N PHE A 2 6.35 5.72 0.57
CA PHE A 2 6.13 6.47 -0.69
C PHE A 2 4.66 6.92 -0.82
N ILE A 3 3.75 5.99 -1.09
CA ILE A 3 2.33 6.31 -1.33
C ILE A 3 1.69 6.97 -0.10
N GLY A 4 1.95 6.41 1.09
CA GLY A 4 1.38 6.94 2.33
C GLY A 4 1.74 8.41 2.61
N SER A 5 2.92 8.88 2.20
CA SER A 5 3.29 10.29 2.39
C SER A 5 2.49 11.25 1.50
N HIS A 6 2.15 10.85 0.27
CA HIS A 6 1.29 11.64 -0.60
C HIS A 6 -0.18 11.63 -0.14
N LEU A 7 -0.64 10.47 0.33
CA LEU A 7 -1.98 10.39 0.93
C LEU A 7 -2.07 11.28 2.18
N SER A 8 -1.03 11.34 3.00
CA SER A 8 -0.99 12.21 4.18
C SER A 8 -1.07 13.69 3.81
N ASP A 9 -0.35 14.10 2.77
CA ASP A 9 -0.43 15.48 2.25
C ASP A 9 -1.88 15.80 1.84
N LEU A 10 -2.48 14.94 1.00
CA LEU A 10 -3.85 15.12 0.53
C LEU A 10 -4.87 15.19 1.68
N LEU A 11 -4.74 14.31 2.68
CA LEU A 11 -5.64 14.29 3.82
C LEU A 11 -5.52 15.56 4.68
N ILE A 12 -4.28 16.02 4.94
CA ILE A 12 -4.04 17.28 5.68
C ILE A 12 -4.59 18.49 4.90
N GLU A 13 -4.35 18.57 3.59
CA GLU A 13 -4.87 19.63 2.71
C GLU A 13 -6.40 19.60 2.66
N SER A 14 -7.01 18.44 2.77
CA SER A 14 -8.46 18.24 2.84
C SER A 14 -9.06 18.51 4.23
N GLY A 15 -8.24 18.91 5.22
CA GLY A 15 -8.69 19.31 6.55
C GLY A 15 -8.85 18.16 7.55
N PHE A 16 -8.39 16.97 7.25
CA PHE A 16 -8.44 15.83 8.17
C PHE A 16 -7.33 15.89 9.23
N HIS A 17 -7.57 15.22 10.37
CA HIS A 17 -6.54 14.89 11.33
C HIS A 17 -5.92 13.56 10.95
N VAL A 18 -4.60 13.53 10.78
CA VAL A 18 -3.86 12.35 10.30
C VAL A 18 -2.95 11.79 11.39
N VAL A 19 -3.11 10.52 11.68
CA VAL A 19 -2.21 9.77 12.57
C VAL A 19 -1.51 8.69 11.76
N ILE A 20 -0.19 8.67 11.79
CA ILE A 20 0.63 7.69 11.06
C ILE A 20 1.30 6.74 12.03
N ILE A 21 1.29 5.46 11.67
CA ILE A 21 2.15 4.40 12.22
C ILE A 21 3.07 3.93 11.10
N ASP A 22 4.38 3.98 11.28
CA ASP A 22 5.39 3.47 10.35
C ASP A 22 6.64 3.10 11.15
N ASN A 23 7.20 1.92 10.95
CA ASN A 23 8.43 1.48 11.64
C ASN A 23 9.71 1.93 10.92
N LEU A 24 9.57 2.71 9.85
CA LEU A 24 10.64 3.25 9.01
C LEU A 24 11.56 2.20 8.36
N SER A 25 11.21 0.91 8.42
CA SER A 25 11.98 -0.15 7.75
C SER A 25 12.10 0.07 6.23
N ASN A 26 11.05 0.60 5.63
CA ASN A 26 10.98 0.98 4.23
C ASN A 26 10.62 2.45 4.02
N GLY A 27 9.98 3.06 5.02
CA GLY A 27 9.62 4.46 5.05
C GLY A 27 10.83 5.37 5.24
N ARG A 28 10.70 6.64 4.83
CA ARG A 28 11.70 7.67 5.09
C ARG A 28 11.02 8.83 5.81
N LEU A 29 11.51 9.18 6.99
CA LEU A 29 10.99 10.32 7.75
C LEU A 29 11.03 11.62 6.93
N ALA A 30 12.03 11.77 6.04
CA ALA A 30 12.14 12.91 5.13
C ALA A 30 10.88 13.12 4.27
N ASN A 31 10.13 12.07 3.93
CA ASN A 31 8.92 12.17 3.11
C ASN A 31 7.75 12.86 3.83
N ILE A 32 7.76 12.92 5.16
CA ILE A 32 6.72 13.52 5.99
C ILE A 32 7.25 14.62 6.91
N LYS A 33 8.55 14.99 6.78
CA LYS A 33 9.21 15.97 7.65
C LYS A 33 8.45 17.31 7.69
N HIS A 34 7.93 17.75 6.57
CA HIS A 34 7.18 19.01 6.42
C HIS A 34 5.82 18.99 7.15
N LEU A 35 5.32 17.82 7.55
CA LEU A 35 4.06 17.67 8.29
C LEU A 35 4.25 17.59 9.80
N LEU A 36 5.47 17.36 10.31
CA LEU A 36 5.72 17.08 11.73
C LEU A 36 5.29 18.20 12.66
N ASP A 37 5.35 19.45 12.22
CA ASP A 37 4.94 20.63 12.99
C ASP A 37 3.45 21.01 12.76
N ASN A 38 2.73 20.25 11.94
CA ASN A 38 1.31 20.52 11.69
C ASN A 38 0.46 19.97 12.85
N LYS A 39 -0.38 20.83 13.45
CA LYS A 39 -1.25 20.48 14.60
C LYS A 39 -2.23 19.34 14.32
N ASN A 40 -2.56 19.10 13.05
CA ASN A 40 -3.48 18.05 12.62
C ASN A 40 -2.73 16.77 12.21
N PHE A 41 -1.42 16.70 12.42
CA PHE A 41 -0.60 15.54 12.04
C PHE A 41 0.12 14.95 13.25
N LYS A 42 0.10 13.62 13.35
CA LYS A 42 0.83 12.90 14.40
C LYS A 42 1.53 11.69 13.82
N PHE A 43 2.79 11.50 14.18
CA PHE A 43 3.59 10.37 13.77
C PHE A 43 3.97 9.51 14.96
N HIS A 44 3.83 8.20 14.81
CA HIS A 44 4.27 7.17 15.76
C HIS A 44 5.20 6.20 15.03
N GLU A 45 6.44 6.13 15.49
CA GLU A 45 7.38 5.12 15.03
C GLU A 45 7.11 3.81 15.77
N LEU A 46 6.23 2.99 15.18
CA LEU A 46 5.77 1.72 15.74
C LEU A 46 5.68 0.68 14.63
N ASP A 47 5.82 -0.59 15.01
CA ASP A 47 5.66 -1.73 14.13
C ASP A 47 4.26 -2.34 14.28
N ILE A 48 3.57 -2.57 13.16
CA ILE A 48 2.26 -3.23 13.15
C ILE A 48 2.30 -4.68 13.64
N MET A 49 3.48 -5.26 13.73
CA MET A 49 3.68 -6.58 14.34
C MET A 49 3.45 -6.57 15.86
N ASN A 50 3.63 -5.42 16.50
CA ASN A 50 3.44 -5.24 17.94
C ASN A 50 2.01 -4.79 18.25
N SER A 51 1.08 -5.74 18.30
CA SER A 51 -0.36 -5.45 18.45
C SER A 51 -0.68 -4.60 19.68
N GLU A 52 0.01 -4.80 20.80
CA GLU A 52 -0.25 -4.05 22.03
C GLU A 52 0.18 -2.57 21.92
N ASP A 53 1.25 -2.28 21.16
CA ASP A 53 1.75 -0.93 20.98
C ASP A 53 0.85 -0.11 20.04
N ILE A 54 0.26 -0.75 19.02
CA ILE A 54 -0.59 -0.06 18.05
C ILE A 54 -2.03 0.14 18.53
N LYS A 55 -2.61 -0.79 19.30
CA LYS A 55 -4.00 -0.72 19.77
C LYS A 55 -4.42 0.64 20.34
N PRO A 56 -3.64 1.29 21.23
CA PRO A 56 -4.02 2.58 21.81
C PRO A 56 -4.15 3.69 20.77
N ILE A 57 -3.42 3.59 19.65
CA ILE A 57 -3.37 4.60 18.60
C ILE A 57 -4.67 4.63 17.78
N PHE A 58 -5.42 3.52 17.74
CA PHE A 58 -6.67 3.41 17.00
C PHE A 58 -7.87 4.07 17.70
N LYS A 59 -7.71 4.51 18.95
CA LYS A 59 -8.78 5.19 19.69
C LYS A 59 -9.17 6.49 19.01
N ASN A 60 -10.48 6.65 18.73
CA ASN A 60 -11.07 7.80 18.04
C ASN A 60 -10.61 7.98 16.58
N ILE A 61 -10.21 6.90 15.93
CA ILE A 61 -9.91 6.88 14.49
C ILE A 61 -11.19 6.51 13.73
N ASP A 62 -11.55 7.34 12.76
CA ASP A 62 -12.71 7.12 11.90
C ASP A 62 -12.35 6.16 10.74
N TRP A 63 -11.26 6.43 10.03
CA TRP A 63 -10.82 5.68 8.86
C TRP A 63 -9.40 5.17 9.03
N VAL A 64 -9.16 3.94 8.56
CA VAL A 64 -7.83 3.34 8.51
C VAL A 64 -7.44 3.11 7.06
N PHE A 65 -6.35 3.72 6.65
CA PHE A 65 -5.68 3.48 5.38
C PHE A 65 -4.48 2.55 5.64
N HIS A 66 -4.64 1.28 5.33
CA HIS A 66 -3.60 0.29 5.60
C HIS A 66 -2.67 0.11 4.39
N LEU A 67 -1.55 0.84 4.40
CA LEU A 67 -0.51 0.82 3.38
C LEU A 67 0.79 0.17 3.87
N ALA A 68 0.89 -0.12 5.18
CA ALA A 68 2.05 -0.81 5.71
C ALA A 68 2.17 -2.20 5.09
N GLY A 69 3.36 -2.56 4.66
CA GLY A 69 3.61 -3.84 4.02
C GLY A 69 4.97 -3.87 3.34
N MET A 70 5.47 -5.06 3.15
CA MET A 70 6.67 -5.32 2.34
C MET A 70 6.26 -5.53 0.89
N ALA A 71 6.97 -4.86 -0.01
CA ALA A 71 6.85 -5.00 -1.47
C ALA A 71 8.22 -5.46 -2.00
N ASP A 72 8.31 -5.86 -3.20
CA ASP A 72 9.47 -6.40 -3.92
C ASP A 72 9.42 -7.93 -4.05
N ILE A 73 9.58 -8.40 -5.29
CA ILE A 73 9.40 -9.82 -5.63
C ILE A 73 10.59 -10.65 -5.13
N VAL A 74 11.82 -10.27 -5.51
CA VAL A 74 13.01 -11.07 -5.24
C VAL A 74 13.26 -11.23 -3.74
N PRO A 75 13.27 -10.17 -2.92
CA PRO A 75 13.41 -10.33 -1.48
C PRO A 75 12.31 -11.21 -0.85
N SER A 76 11.12 -11.25 -1.43
CA SER A 76 10.05 -12.13 -0.92
C SER A 76 10.34 -13.61 -1.11
N ILE A 77 11.11 -13.96 -2.15
CA ILE A 77 11.55 -15.34 -2.41
C ILE A 77 12.67 -15.71 -1.44
N GLU A 78 13.56 -14.78 -1.14
CA GLU A 78 14.71 -14.99 -0.26
C GLU A 78 14.30 -15.03 1.23
N SER A 79 13.33 -14.20 1.64
CA SER A 79 12.87 -14.06 3.02
C SER A 79 11.34 -14.15 3.14
N PRO A 80 10.69 -15.26 2.72
CA PRO A 80 9.22 -15.33 2.65
C PRO A 80 8.54 -15.17 4.01
N LYS A 81 9.20 -15.55 5.10
CA LYS A 81 8.66 -15.40 6.45
C LYS A 81 8.45 -13.93 6.82
N GLU A 82 9.40 -13.06 6.50
CA GLU A 82 9.28 -11.62 6.81
C GLU A 82 8.09 -11.00 6.08
N TYR A 83 7.85 -11.42 4.82
CA TYR A 83 6.69 -10.99 4.05
C TYR A 83 5.37 -11.49 4.63
N TYR A 84 5.34 -12.75 5.07
CA TYR A 84 4.17 -13.29 5.75
C TYR A 84 3.89 -12.56 7.05
N ASP A 85 4.88 -12.40 7.89
CA ASP A 85 4.75 -11.72 9.18
C ASP A 85 4.22 -10.29 8.97
N CYS A 86 4.86 -9.50 8.12
CA CYS A 86 4.46 -8.11 7.89
C CYS A 86 3.10 -8.00 7.18
N ASN A 87 2.93 -8.68 6.03
CA ASN A 87 1.77 -8.48 5.17
C ASN A 87 0.51 -9.22 5.65
N VAL A 88 0.66 -10.32 6.38
CA VAL A 88 -0.46 -11.14 6.86
C VAL A 88 -0.70 -10.90 8.34
N THR A 89 0.29 -11.21 9.19
CA THR A 89 0.14 -11.04 10.65
C THR A 89 0.00 -9.57 11.02
N GLY A 90 0.78 -8.67 10.40
CA GLY A 90 0.64 -7.23 10.59
C GLY A 90 -0.73 -6.72 10.17
N THR A 91 -1.27 -7.18 9.04
CA THR A 91 -2.63 -6.85 8.59
C THR A 91 -3.68 -7.35 9.59
N PHE A 92 -3.54 -8.57 10.08
CA PHE A 92 -4.42 -9.11 11.13
C PHE A 92 -4.43 -8.20 12.38
N ASN A 93 -3.26 -7.77 12.85
CA ASN A 93 -3.16 -6.88 14.01
C ASN A 93 -3.86 -5.54 13.79
N VAL A 94 -3.72 -4.96 12.59
CA VAL A 94 -4.40 -3.71 12.19
C VAL A 94 -5.93 -3.91 12.18
N LEU A 95 -6.41 -5.03 11.64
CA LEU A 95 -7.83 -5.37 11.60
C LEU A 95 -8.43 -5.54 13.00
N GLU A 96 -7.74 -6.25 13.90
CA GLU A 96 -8.19 -6.42 15.29
C GLU A 96 -8.17 -5.11 16.09
N ALA A 97 -7.15 -4.27 15.90
CA ALA A 97 -7.11 -2.94 16.49
C ALA A 97 -8.27 -2.07 15.97
N SER A 98 -8.52 -2.11 14.66
CA SER A 98 -9.63 -1.39 14.02
C SER A 98 -10.99 -1.85 14.55
N ARG A 99 -11.21 -3.17 14.62
CA ARG A 99 -12.44 -3.77 15.15
C ARG A 99 -12.69 -3.37 16.59
N THR A 100 -11.68 -3.49 17.43
CA THR A 100 -11.78 -3.20 18.88
C THR A 100 -12.04 -1.71 19.12
N ALA A 101 -11.46 -0.82 18.30
CA ALA A 101 -11.64 0.61 18.40
C ALA A 101 -12.94 1.14 17.76
N GLY A 102 -13.68 0.30 17.02
CA GLY A 102 -14.89 0.71 16.33
C GLY A 102 -14.64 1.64 15.14
N VAL A 103 -13.54 1.38 14.38
CA VAL A 103 -13.22 2.13 13.15
C VAL A 103 -14.37 2.04 12.15
N LYS A 104 -14.71 3.15 11.52
CA LYS A 104 -15.87 3.26 10.62
C LYS A 104 -15.61 2.67 9.24
N LYS A 105 -14.36 2.69 8.76
CA LYS A 105 -14.00 2.15 7.44
C LYS A 105 -12.51 1.84 7.34
N ILE A 106 -12.19 0.76 6.60
CA ILE A 106 -10.81 0.34 6.31
C ILE A 106 -10.59 0.36 4.80
N ILE A 107 -9.50 0.97 4.35
CA ILE A 107 -9.06 0.99 2.97
C ILE A 107 -7.69 0.30 2.91
N TYR A 108 -7.61 -0.80 2.17
CA TYR A 108 -6.42 -1.65 2.10
C TYR A 108 -5.68 -1.47 0.77
N ALA A 109 -4.39 -1.26 0.84
CA ALA A 109 -3.50 -1.29 -0.31
C ALA A 109 -3.16 -2.74 -0.68
N ALA A 110 -3.92 -3.33 -1.59
CA ALA A 110 -3.60 -4.60 -2.23
C ALA A 110 -2.67 -4.41 -3.43
N SER A 111 -2.52 -5.41 -4.27
CA SER A 111 -1.60 -5.37 -5.40
C SER A 111 -2.17 -6.12 -6.61
N SER A 112 -1.99 -5.56 -7.80
CA SER A 112 -2.27 -6.24 -9.07
C SER A 112 -1.40 -7.49 -9.28
N SER A 113 -0.30 -7.63 -8.54
CA SER A 113 0.54 -8.85 -8.59
C SER A 113 -0.21 -10.11 -8.16
N SER A 114 -1.34 -10.00 -7.44
CA SER A 114 -2.21 -11.12 -7.09
C SER A 114 -2.79 -11.85 -8.31
N TYR A 115 -2.98 -11.16 -9.42
CA TYR A 115 -3.44 -11.78 -10.67
C TYR A 115 -2.40 -12.71 -11.31
N GLY A 116 -1.11 -12.51 -11.00
CA GLY A 116 -0.01 -13.23 -11.64
C GLY A 116 0.11 -12.88 -13.13
N ILE A 117 -0.06 -13.87 -13.99
CA ILE A 117 -0.14 -13.70 -15.44
C ILE A 117 -1.61 -13.84 -15.83
N PRO A 118 -2.33 -12.75 -16.06
CA PRO A 118 -3.74 -12.80 -16.43
C PRO A 118 -3.95 -13.28 -17.88
N ASP A 119 -5.12 -13.87 -18.15
CA ASP A 119 -5.45 -14.40 -19.47
C ASP A 119 -5.81 -13.30 -20.47
N SER A 120 -6.11 -12.10 -19.99
CA SER A 120 -6.49 -10.95 -20.85
C SER A 120 -6.02 -9.61 -20.27
N TYR A 121 -5.86 -8.64 -21.15
CA TYR A 121 -5.52 -7.24 -20.85
C TYR A 121 -6.52 -6.32 -21.57
N PRO A 122 -7.01 -5.23 -20.95
CA PRO A 122 -6.83 -4.87 -19.53
C PRO A 122 -7.35 -5.94 -18.58
N THR A 123 -6.71 -6.06 -17.39
CA THR A 123 -7.08 -7.06 -16.38
C THR A 123 -8.27 -6.58 -15.57
N ALA A 124 -9.41 -7.23 -15.68
CA ALA A 124 -10.60 -6.90 -14.88
C ALA A 124 -10.49 -7.44 -13.45
N GLU A 125 -11.26 -6.86 -12.50
CA GLU A 125 -11.30 -7.31 -11.10
C GLU A 125 -11.82 -8.73 -10.94
N THR A 126 -12.55 -9.23 -11.94
CA THR A 126 -13.07 -10.61 -12.02
C THR A 126 -12.06 -11.63 -12.52
N ALA A 127 -10.86 -11.18 -12.93
CA ALA A 127 -9.81 -12.09 -13.37
C ALA A 127 -9.36 -13.02 -12.25
N ASP A 128 -8.95 -14.23 -12.63
CA ASP A 128 -8.48 -15.23 -11.66
C ASP A 128 -7.27 -14.74 -10.87
N ILE A 129 -7.24 -15.08 -9.60
CA ILE A 129 -6.13 -14.80 -8.71
C ILE A 129 -5.14 -15.96 -8.76
N ARG A 130 -3.91 -15.67 -9.26
CA ARG A 130 -2.86 -16.68 -9.50
C ARG A 130 -1.49 -16.15 -9.05
N PRO A 131 -1.29 -15.84 -7.74
CA PRO A 131 -0.06 -15.23 -7.25
C PRO A 131 1.16 -16.12 -7.54
N GLN A 132 2.20 -15.53 -8.15
CA GLN A 132 3.38 -16.27 -8.59
C GLN A 132 4.52 -16.27 -7.55
N TYR A 133 4.48 -15.35 -6.58
CA TYR A 133 5.57 -15.11 -5.63
C TYR A 133 5.02 -14.90 -4.22
N PRO A 134 5.83 -15.12 -3.17
CA PRO A 134 5.41 -14.90 -1.78
C PRO A 134 4.86 -13.50 -1.52
N TYR A 135 5.45 -12.45 -2.11
CA TYR A 135 4.89 -11.09 -2.05
C TYR A 135 3.45 -11.03 -2.54
N ALA A 136 3.19 -11.53 -3.75
CA ALA A 136 1.86 -11.51 -4.34
C ALA A 136 0.85 -12.30 -3.50
N LEU A 137 1.26 -13.49 -3.04
CA LEU A 137 0.45 -14.35 -2.18
C LEU A 137 0.11 -13.65 -0.85
N THR A 138 1.10 -13.09 -0.16
CA THR A 138 0.88 -12.44 1.14
C THR A 138 0.03 -11.17 1.03
N LYS A 139 0.13 -10.41 -0.07
CA LYS A 139 -0.77 -9.28 -0.35
C LYS A 139 -2.21 -9.75 -0.59
N TYR A 140 -2.39 -10.84 -1.32
CA TYR A 140 -3.71 -11.43 -1.51
C TYR A 140 -4.30 -12.02 -0.22
N MET A 141 -3.48 -12.69 0.61
CA MET A 141 -3.94 -13.15 1.94
C MET A 141 -4.40 -11.98 2.81
N GLY A 142 -3.69 -10.84 2.78
CA GLY A 142 -4.12 -9.62 3.47
C GLY A 142 -5.45 -9.06 2.93
N GLU A 143 -5.66 -9.10 1.61
CA GLU A 143 -6.94 -8.74 0.97
C GLU A 143 -8.08 -9.63 1.47
N GLU A 144 -7.89 -10.96 1.47
CA GLU A 144 -8.87 -11.92 1.95
C GLU A 144 -9.21 -11.70 3.44
N LEU A 145 -8.21 -11.40 4.28
CA LEU A 145 -8.45 -11.03 5.66
C LEU A 145 -9.34 -9.80 5.78
N VAL A 146 -9.05 -8.73 5.03
CA VAL A 146 -9.84 -7.49 5.03
C VAL A 146 -11.27 -7.75 4.60
N MET A 147 -11.47 -8.50 3.52
CA MET A 147 -12.80 -8.86 3.01
C MET A 147 -13.57 -9.71 4.01
N HIS A 148 -12.91 -10.67 4.65
CA HIS A 148 -13.52 -11.51 5.68
C HIS A 148 -13.94 -10.70 6.92
N TRP A 149 -13.08 -9.78 7.41
CA TRP A 149 -13.41 -8.89 8.53
C TRP A 149 -14.58 -7.96 8.19
N SER A 150 -14.59 -7.45 6.96
CA SER A 150 -15.70 -6.63 6.47
C SER A 150 -17.04 -7.35 6.57
N GLN A 151 -17.10 -8.58 6.14
CA GLN A 151 -18.33 -9.39 6.14
C GLN A 151 -18.70 -9.89 7.55
N THR A 152 -17.72 -10.41 8.29
CA THR A 152 -17.96 -11.08 9.58
C THR A 152 -18.28 -10.09 10.70
N TYR A 153 -17.58 -8.94 10.70
CA TYR A 153 -17.70 -7.94 11.78
C TYR A 153 -18.39 -6.65 11.33
N ASN A 154 -18.95 -6.61 10.12
CA ASN A 154 -19.64 -5.46 9.55
C ASN A 154 -18.76 -4.17 9.59
N ILE A 155 -17.48 -4.30 9.30
CA ILE A 155 -16.58 -3.16 9.18
C ILE A 155 -16.50 -2.78 7.69
N PRO A 156 -17.09 -1.65 7.26
CA PRO A 156 -17.02 -1.22 5.87
C PRO A 156 -15.57 -1.20 5.38
N SER A 157 -15.27 -1.89 4.27
CA SER A 157 -13.90 -1.96 3.75
C SER A 157 -13.87 -1.84 2.23
N VAL A 158 -12.79 -1.26 1.71
CA VAL A 158 -12.49 -1.22 0.27
C VAL A 158 -11.04 -1.67 0.08
N VAL A 159 -10.85 -2.58 -0.84
CA VAL A 159 -9.53 -3.06 -1.24
C VAL A 159 -9.14 -2.41 -2.56
N LEU A 160 -7.95 -1.84 -2.63
CA LEU A 160 -7.42 -1.23 -3.85
C LEU A 160 -6.22 -2.05 -4.36
N ARG A 161 -6.40 -2.73 -5.48
CA ARG A 161 -5.34 -3.47 -6.18
C ARG A 161 -4.53 -2.49 -7.03
N LEU A 162 -3.41 -2.04 -6.48
CA LEU A 162 -2.56 -1.04 -7.14
C LEU A 162 -1.73 -1.68 -8.25
N PHE A 163 -1.69 -1.03 -9.40
CA PHE A 163 -0.76 -1.32 -10.49
C PHE A 163 0.59 -0.63 -10.25
N ASN A 164 1.37 -0.30 -11.27
CA ASN A 164 2.73 0.20 -11.05
C ASN A 164 2.71 1.69 -10.69
N VAL A 165 2.70 1.99 -9.41
CA VAL A 165 2.66 3.37 -8.91
C VAL A 165 4.02 4.04 -9.09
N TYR A 166 4.03 5.24 -9.66
CA TYR A 166 5.23 6.05 -9.83
C TYR A 166 5.04 7.49 -9.36
N GLY A 167 6.14 8.19 -9.11
CA GLY A 167 6.12 9.60 -8.73
C GLY A 167 7.24 9.99 -7.77
N PRO A 168 7.26 11.24 -7.31
CA PRO A 168 8.21 11.73 -6.32
C PRO A 168 8.19 10.89 -5.04
N ARG A 169 9.32 10.86 -4.31
CA ARG A 169 9.50 10.08 -3.07
C ARG A 169 9.51 8.56 -3.26
N SER A 170 9.41 8.06 -4.50
CA SER A 170 9.59 6.64 -4.77
C SER A 170 11.04 6.22 -4.51
N ARG A 171 11.27 4.90 -4.34
CA ARG A 171 12.63 4.38 -4.20
C ARG A 171 13.42 4.55 -5.51
N THR A 172 14.68 4.93 -5.37
CA THR A 172 15.63 5.09 -6.48
C THR A 172 16.67 3.97 -6.54
N THR A 173 16.56 2.99 -5.65
CA THR A 173 17.50 1.86 -5.52
C THR A 173 16.74 0.54 -5.51
N GLY A 174 17.41 -0.52 -5.96
CA GLY A 174 16.85 -1.87 -6.06
C GLY A 174 16.63 -2.30 -7.51
N ALA A 175 16.89 -3.58 -7.82
CA ALA A 175 16.79 -4.14 -9.18
C ALA A 175 15.35 -4.14 -9.74
N TYR A 176 14.37 -4.07 -8.85
CA TYR A 176 12.92 -4.09 -9.17
C TYR A 176 12.18 -2.88 -8.59
N GLY A 177 12.93 -1.89 -8.08
CA GLY A 177 12.36 -0.59 -7.71
C GLY A 177 11.72 0.07 -8.92
N ALA A 178 10.83 1.04 -8.69
CA ALA A 178 10.13 1.76 -9.75
C ALA A 178 11.11 2.12 -10.86
N VAL A 179 10.90 1.58 -12.05
CA VAL A 179 11.79 1.74 -13.23
C VAL A 179 12.18 3.21 -13.45
N PHE A 180 11.27 4.14 -13.22
CA PHE A 180 11.51 5.58 -13.32
C PHE A 180 12.58 6.07 -12.35
N GLY A 181 12.55 5.65 -11.08
CA GLY A 181 13.56 6.06 -10.10
C GLY A 181 14.96 5.55 -10.46
N VAL A 182 15.03 4.30 -10.92
CA VAL A 182 16.30 3.68 -11.36
C VAL A 182 16.82 4.37 -12.62
N PHE A 183 16.00 4.56 -13.64
CA PHE A 183 16.40 5.21 -14.90
C PHE A 183 16.79 6.67 -14.69
N LEU A 184 16.06 7.44 -13.90
CA LEU A 184 16.42 8.81 -13.56
C LEU A 184 17.76 8.88 -12.81
N SER A 185 17.99 7.98 -11.85
CA SER A 185 19.26 7.90 -11.15
C SER A 185 20.41 7.55 -12.11
N GLN A 186 20.22 6.58 -13.00
CA GLN A 186 21.22 6.23 -14.00
C GLN A 186 21.52 7.41 -14.95
N LYS A 187 20.48 8.12 -15.40
CA LYS A 187 20.64 9.30 -16.26
C LYS A 187 21.44 10.40 -15.56
N ILE A 188 21.10 10.74 -14.31
CA ILE A 188 21.81 11.79 -13.54
C ILE A 188 23.29 11.44 -13.35
N HIS A 189 23.61 10.15 -13.18
CA HIS A 189 24.99 9.68 -12.99
C HIS A 189 25.70 9.32 -14.31
N ASN A 190 25.12 9.65 -15.46
CA ASN A 190 25.63 9.28 -16.79
C ASN A 190 25.92 7.77 -16.94
N LYS A 191 25.09 6.92 -16.33
CA LYS A 191 25.18 5.46 -16.45
C LYS A 191 24.21 4.96 -17.52
N PRO A 192 24.54 3.86 -18.24
CA PRO A 192 23.60 3.23 -19.16
C PRO A 192 22.35 2.72 -18.43
N TYR A 193 21.22 2.72 -19.12
CA TYR A 193 19.99 2.15 -18.58
C TYR A 193 20.09 0.62 -18.47
N THR A 194 19.64 0.09 -17.35
CA THR A 194 19.54 -1.37 -17.15
C THR A 194 18.24 -1.86 -17.74
N VAL A 195 18.31 -2.48 -18.91
CA VAL A 195 17.18 -3.12 -19.57
C VAL A 195 17.20 -4.61 -19.22
N VAL A 196 16.10 -5.13 -18.67
CA VAL A 196 15.91 -6.53 -18.37
C VAL A 196 15.15 -7.18 -19.52
N GLY A 197 15.67 -8.29 -20.07
CA GLY A 197 15.11 -8.92 -21.25
C GLY A 197 15.39 -8.12 -22.53
N ASP A 198 14.42 -8.07 -23.45
CA ASP A 198 14.53 -7.41 -24.77
C ASP A 198 14.00 -5.96 -24.78
N GLY A 199 13.45 -5.47 -23.66
CA GLY A 199 12.92 -4.12 -23.55
C GLY A 199 11.51 -3.93 -24.13
N THR A 200 10.84 -5.00 -24.56
CA THR A 200 9.46 -4.94 -25.11
C THR A 200 8.37 -4.96 -24.04
N GLN A 201 8.74 -5.14 -22.76
CA GLN A 201 7.80 -5.22 -21.65
C GLN A 201 7.02 -3.91 -21.49
N THR A 202 5.71 -4.01 -21.43
CA THR A 202 4.80 -2.92 -21.11
C THR A 202 4.27 -3.03 -19.68
N ARG A 203 3.93 -1.90 -19.09
CA ARG A 203 3.29 -1.84 -17.77
C ARG A 203 2.28 -0.70 -17.77
N ASP A 204 1.21 -0.90 -17.03
CA ASP A 204 0.33 0.19 -16.63
C ASP A 204 1.00 1.00 -15.49
N PHE A 205 1.14 2.30 -15.68
CA PHE A 205 1.77 3.21 -14.74
C PHE A 205 0.78 4.24 -14.22
N THR A 206 0.50 4.19 -12.92
CA THR A 206 -0.43 5.11 -12.25
C THR A 206 0.34 6.14 -11.42
N TYR A 207 0.06 7.42 -11.62
CA TYR A 207 0.75 8.47 -10.89
C TYR A 207 0.31 8.50 -9.43
N VAL A 208 1.25 8.77 -8.52
CA VAL A 208 1.02 8.61 -7.07
C VAL A 208 -0.06 9.52 -6.49
N THR A 209 -0.30 10.70 -7.07
CA THR A 209 -1.39 11.58 -6.62
C THR A 209 -2.76 11.04 -6.99
N ASP A 210 -2.89 10.33 -8.13
CA ASP A 210 -4.13 9.69 -8.54
C ASP A 210 -4.42 8.49 -7.62
N VAL A 211 -3.38 7.75 -7.24
CA VAL A 211 -3.50 6.69 -6.24
C VAL A 211 -3.93 7.26 -4.88
N ALA A 212 -3.33 8.37 -4.42
CA ALA A 212 -3.74 9.02 -3.18
C ALA A 212 -5.21 9.49 -3.24
N ALA A 213 -5.64 10.07 -4.38
CA ALA A 213 -7.02 10.44 -4.61
C ALA A 213 -7.96 9.23 -4.60
N ALA A 214 -7.56 8.08 -5.20
CA ALA A 214 -8.33 6.85 -5.16
C ALA A 214 -8.55 6.35 -3.72
N PHE A 215 -7.53 6.43 -2.85
CA PHE A 215 -7.67 6.09 -1.43
C PHE A 215 -8.69 7.00 -0.73
N LEU A 216 -8.62 8.31 -0.94
CA LEU A 216 -9.58 9.24 -0.34
C LEU A 216 -11.00 8.97 -0.85
N ARG A 217 -11.19 8.78 -2.16
CA ARG A 217 -12.49 8.42 -2.75
C ARG A 217 -13.03 7.10 -2.22
N ALA A 218 -12.16 6.11 -2.02
CA ALA A 218 -12.53 4.83 -1.42
C ALA A 218 -13.02 4.99 0.03
N ALA A 219 -12.49 5.96 0.78
CA ALA A 219 -12.97 6.26 2.13
C ALA A 219 -14.34 6.97 2.12
N GLU A 220 -14.57 7.88 1.19
CA GLU A 220 -15.78 8.69 1.06
C GLU A 220 -16.98 7.93 0.46
N THR A 221 -16.73 6.92 -0.41
CA THR A 221 -17.83 6.20 -1.09
C THR A 221 -18.66 5.37 -0.11
N THR A 222 -19.92 5.16 -0.45
CA THR A 222 -20.81 4.21 0.27
C THR A 222 -20.58 2.76 -0.14
N THR A 223 -19.86 2.51 -1.23
CA THR A 223 -19.50 1.16 -1.67
C THR A 223 -18.55 0.51 -0.67
N THR A 224 -18.82 -0.73 -0.31
CA THR A 224 -18.03 -1.49 0.66
C THR A 224 -17.94 -2.96 0.27
N SER A 225 -17.02 -3.68 0.90
CA SER A 225 -16.79 -5.12 0.66
C SER A 225 -16.47 -5.42 -0.82
N VAL A 226 -15.61 -4.60 -1.41
CA VAL A 226 -15.25 -4.67 -2.83
C VAL A 226 -13.73 -4.53 -2.99
N ALA A 227 -13.19 -5.27 -3.96
CA ALA A 227 -11.84 -5.07 -4.47
C ALA A 227 -11.93 -4.33 -5.82
N LEU A 228 -11.14 -3.27 -5.98
CA LEU A 228 -11.11 -2.42 -7.15
C LEU A 228 -9.68 -2.28 -7.67
N ASN A 229 -9.51 -2.25 -8.96
CA ASN A 229 -8.24 -1.92 -9.59
C ASN A 229 -7.97 -0.41 -9.54
N VAL A 230 -6.69 -0.06 -9.35
CA VAL A 230 -6.21 1.32 -9.49
C VAL A 230 -5.10 1.31 -10.53
N GLY A 231 -5.47 1.61 -11.74
CA GLY A 231 -4.67 1.65 -12.95
C GLY A 231 -5.00 2.90 -13.77
N SER A 232 -4.39 3.03 -14.96
CA SER A 232 -4.61 4.15 -15.88
C SER A 232 -5.62 3.84 -16.98
N ASP A 233 -5.94 2.55 -17.24
CA ASP A 233 -6.89 2.07 -18.23
C ASP A 233 -8.05 1.28 -17.60
#